data_3a92d0da7d82c716c36407ac11bdd823
#
_entry.id   3a92d0da7d82c716c36407ac11bdd823
#
_cell.length_a   1.000
_cell.length_b   1.000
_cell.length_c   1.000
_cell.angle_alpha   90.00
_cell.angle_beta   90.00
_cell.angle_gamma   90.00
#
_symmetry.space_group_name_H-M   'P 1'
#
loop_
_entity.id
_entity.type
_entity.pdbx_description
1 polymer ?
#
loop_
_entity_poly.entity_id
_entity_poly.type
_entity_poly.pdbx_seq_one_letter_code
_entity_poly.pdbx_strand_id
1 'polypeptide(L)'
;GTGRRRGGGARGGAPPGAPPPRAGAGGGAAGGRGGPATPAPQPGTGSYDSVGDWVQAERNYFDEIDRAAEGLYETARLDEGGPAEMLGRYLRDRHDIRIVTDAGLDREGVMWRFDRRARRLSLTGGVPPESSAFWLAQVIGRLDYGQVLARPVRRSGLGSADARALATVGMSNYFAGALLLPYERFRRAARQTRHDLDLLQRQFGVSFEQVCHRLSTMQRPGAEGIPFYFIKTDIAGNVLKSYSATRFSRARFGGLCAQWNVFECFSAPGKLHVQMSRTTDEAVYISVARTVGHSPVSYFDRPRLVAIVLGCAVSHAPELVYSAGLDLGDDRMVIPIGPGCRACIRTDCRHRAIPATGFGIDAGSEERGVVPYHMVAP
;
A
#
# COMPACT_ATOMS: atom_id res chain seq x y z
N GLY A 1 44.50 6.16 -58.04
CA GLY A 1 45.00 4.89 -58.55
C GLY A 1 44.04 3.83 -58.08
N THR A 2 43.12 3.41 -58.89
CA THR A 2 43.21 2.34 -59.90
C THR A 2 43.38 0.95 -59.29
N GLY A 3 42.38 0.10 -59.58
CA GLY A 3 42.56 -1.26 -59.92
C GLY A 3 41.60 -2.20 -59.22
N ARG A 4 40.42 -2.48 -59.76
CA ARG A 4 39.97 -3.57 -60.62
C ARG A 4 40.11 -5.00 -60.04
N ARG A 5 38.88 -5.56 -59.82
CA ARG A 5 38.28 -6.75 -60.44
C ARG A 5 38.54 -8.13 -59.80
N ARG A 6 37.50 -8.81 -59.61
CA ARG A 6 36.82 -10.08 -60.07
C ARG A 6 36.45 -10.87 -58.79
N GLY A 7 35.31 -11.45 -58.62
CA GLY A 7 34.32 -12.05 -59.51
C GLY A 7 34.11 -13.50 -59.07
N GLY A 8 32.89 -13.90 -58.90
CA GLY A 8 32.47 -15.28 -58.71
C GLY A 8 31.94 -15.58 -57.31
N GLY A 9 30.82 -16.14 -57.15
CA GLY A 9 29.88 -16.91 -57.91
C GLY A 9 28.81 -17.37 -56.93
N ALA A 10 27.59 -17.18 -57.31
CA ALA A 10 26.41 -17.62 -56.59
C ALA A 10 26.35 -19.15 -56.46
N ARG A 11 25.93 -19.64 -55.31
CA ARG A 11 25.05 -20.81 -55.20
C ARG A 11 24.08 -20.61 -54.07
N GLY A 12 22.80 -20.50 -54.47
CA GLY A 12 21.67 -20.53 -53.57
C GLY A 12 21.52 -21.92 -52.92
N GLY A 13 21.21 -21.91 -51.64
CA GLY A 13 20.71 -23.06 -50.92
C GLY A 13 19.39 -22.69 -50.28
N ALA A 14 18.30 -23.23 -50.79
CA ALA A 14 16.96 -23.10 -50.21
C ALA A 14 16.89 -23.82 -48.86
N PRO A 15 16.08 -23.34 -47.92
CA PRO A 15 15.85 -24.02 -46.64
C PRO A 15 15.03 -25.30 -46.86
N PRO A 16 15.26 -26.38 -46.06
CA PRO A 16 14.54 -27.65 -46.18
C PRO A 16 13.08 -27.48 -45.76
N GLY A 17 12.20 -28.05 -46.56
CA GLY A 17 10.76 -27.99 -46.48
C GLY A 17 10.19 -28.64 -45.21
N ALA A 18 9.06 -28.12 -44.80
CA ALA A 18 8.19 -28.66 -43.75
C ALA A 18 7.59 -30.02 -44.20
N PRO A 19 7.41 -30.99 -43.28
CA PRO A 19 6.76 -32.25 -43.60
C PRO A 19 5.24 -32.08 -43.79
N PRO A 20 4.61 -32.92 -44.64
CA PRO A 20 3.18 -32.85 -44.94
C PRO A 20 2.32 -33.35 -43.78
N PRO A 21 1.05 -32.93 -43.71
CA PRO A 21 0.12 -33.34 -42.65
C PRO A 21 -0.27 -34.82 -42.86
N ARG A 22 -0.21 -35.61 -41.81
CA ARG A 22 -0.70 -36.99 -41.80
C ARG A 22 -2.22 -37.02 -41.77
N ALA A 23 -2.79 -37.70 -42.69
CA ALA A 23 -4.21 -38.00 -42.80
C ALA A 23 -4.68 -38.87 -41.64
N GLY A 24 -5.93 -38.65 -41.24
CA GLY A 24 -6.56 -39.24 -40.09
C GLY A 24 -6.75 -40.75 -40.12
N ALA A 25 -6.86 -41.29 -38.93
CA ALA A 25 -7.62 -42.50 -38.67
C ALA A 25 -8.52 -42.25 -37.45
N GLY A 26 -9.77 -42.51 -37.65
CA GLY A 26 -10.81 -42.29 -36.68
C GLY A 26 -10.82 -43.35 -35.57
N GLY A 27 -11.60 -43.10 -34.58
CA GLY A 27 -12.19 -44.10 -33.73
C GLY A 27 -11.85 -43.93 -32.24
N GLY A 28 -12.86 -43.71 -31.42
CA GLY A 28 -12.79 -43.97 -30.01
C GLY A 28 -13.34 -42.81 -29.14
N ALA A 29 -14.62 -42.70 -29.06
CA ALA A 29 -15.28 -41.97 -27.96
C ALA A 29 -14.97 -42.69 -26.65
N ALA A 30 -13.95 -42.17 -25.91
CA ALA A 30 -13.80 -42.47 -24.51
C ALA A 30 -14.49 -41.33 -23.74
N GLY A 31 -15.68 -41.58 -23.22
CA GLY A 31 -16.38 -40.75 -22.29
C GLY A 31 -15.55 -40.56 -21.02
N GLY A 32 -14.76 -39.47 -21.00
CA GLY A 32 -14.16 -38.98 -19.80
C GLY A 32 -15.27 -38.48 -18.90
N ARG A 33 -15.58 -39.20 -17.82
CA ARG A 33 -16.40 -38.74 -16.71
C ARG A 33 -15.66 -37.52 -16.14
N GLY A 34 -16.11 -36.32 -16.48
CA GLY A 34 -15.71 -35.09 -15.82
C GLY A 34 -16.05 -35.27 -14.35
N GLY A 35 -15.05 -35.47 -13.52
CA GLY A 35 -15.22 -35.33 -12.09
C GLY A 35 -15.86 -33.95 -11.82
N PRO A 36 -16.63 -33.81 -10.73
CA PRO A 36 -17.24 -32.53 -10.39
C PRO A 36 -16.13 -31.48 -10.32
N ALA A 37 -16.25 -30.43 -11.13
CA ALA A 37 -15.36 -29.28 -11.08
C ALA A 37 -15.34 -28.82 -9.63
N THR A 38 -14.16 -28.81 -9.02
CA THR A 38 -14.00 -28.26 -7.66
C THR A 38 -14.56 -26.85 -7.71
N PRO A 39 -15.59 -26.51 -6.93
CA PRO A 39 -16.17 -25.18 -6.96
C PRO A 39 -15.05 -24.20 -6.63
N ALA A 40 -14.92 -23.13 -7.43
CA ALA A 40 -13.99 -22.06 -7.15
C ALA A 40 -14.21 -21.61 -5.69
N PRO A 41 -13.13 -21.44 -4.90
CA PRO A 41 -13.30 -21.03 -3.50
C PRO A 41 -14.17 -19.79 -3.48
N GLN A 42 -15.31 -19.87 -2.78
CA GLN A 42 -16.10 -18.68 -2.50
C GLN A 42 -15.17 -17.69 -1.79
N PRO A 43 -15.23 -16.38 -2.07
CA PRO A 43 -14.42 -15.40 -1.37
C PRO A 43 -14.84 -15.37 0.10
N GLY A 44 -14.30 -16.31 0.85
CA GLY A 44 -14.27 -16.25 2.30
C GLY A 44 -13.33 -15.11 2.68
N THR A 45 -13.54 -14.51 3.83
CA THR A 45 -12.62 -13.53 4.42
C THR A 45 -11.24 -14.20 4.52
N GLY A 46 -10.32 -13.83 3.61
CA GLY A 46 -8.95 -14.34 3.63
C GLY A 46 -8.23 -13.90 4.91
N SER A 47 -7.14 -14.58 5.24
CA SER A 47 -6.33 -14.21 6.42
C SER A 47 -5.92 -12.74 6.41
N TYR A 48 -5.70 -12.17 5.22
CA TYR A 48 -5.35 -10.76 5.04
C TYR A 48 -6.52 -9.82 5.43
N ASP A 49 -7.73 -10.12 4.97
CA ASP A 49 -8.92 -9.33 5.29
C ASP A 49 -9.27 -9.40 6.78
N SER A 50 -9.15 -10.59 7.38
CA SER A 50 -9.41 -10.79 8.82
C SER A 50 -8.47 -9.94 9.69
N VAL A 51 -7.19 -9.81 9.29
CA VAL A 51 -6.25 -8.93 9.98
C VAL A 51 -6.63 -7.45 9.79
N GLY A 52 -7.03 -7.06 8.59
CA GLY A 52 -7.51 -5.71 8.31
C GLY A 52 -8.73 -5.33 9.15
N ASP A 53 -9.71 -6.23 9.25
CA ASP A 53 -10.92 -6.04 10.07
C ASP A 53 -10.60 -5.90 11.56
N TRP A 54 -9.69 -6.75 12.06
CA TRP A 54 -9.24 -6.65 13.44
C TRP A 54 -8.55 -5.32 13.73
N VAL A 55 -7.59 -4.90 12.88
CA VAL A 55 -6.90 -3.61 13.03
C VAL A 55 -7.89 -2.44 12.98
N GLN A 56 -8.92 -2.53 12.10
CA GLN A 56 -9.98 -1.54 12.00
C GLN A 56 -10.82 -1.49 13.29
N ALA A 57 -11.16 -2.63 13.88
CA ALA A 57 -11.91 -2.72 15.15
C ALA A 57 -11.13 -2.09 16.33
N GLU A 58 -9.79 -2.24 16.33
CA GLU A 58 -8.87 -1.58 17.28
C GLU A 58 -8.63 -0.09 16.96
N ARG A 59 -9.35 0.49 16.00
CA ARG A 59 -9.18 1.87 15.54
C ARG A 59 -7.74 2.19 15.11
N ASN A 60 -7.00 1.18 14.66
CA ASN A 60 -5.61 1.25 14.24
C ASN A 60 -4.66 1.80 15.35
N TYR A 61 -5.00 1.62 16.64
CA TYR A 61 -4.19 2.07 17.77
C TYR A 61 -3.96 0.95 18.79
N PHE A 62 -2.71 0.77 19.19
CA PHE A 62 -2.27 -0.26 20.15
C PHE A 62 -1.46 0.37 21.27
N ASP A 63 -2.13 0.79 22.36
CA ASP A 63 -1.56 1.56 23.46
C ASP A 63 -0.31 0.93 24.07
N GLU A 64 -0.33 -0.37 24.35
CA GLU A 64 0.80 -1.09 24.95
C GLU A 64 2.06 -1.02 24.09
N ILE A 65 1.90 -1.14 22.76
CA ILE A 65 3.01 -1.10 21.81
C ILE A 65 3.51 0.33 21.66
N ASP A 66 2.62 1.28 21.59
CA ASP A 66 2.94 2.69 21.41
C ASP A 66 3.74 3.23 22.60
N ARG A 67 3.27 2.94 23.83
CA ARG A 67 3.99 3.34 25.07
C ARG A 67 5.34 2.64 25.23
N ALA A 68 5.43 1.37 24.84
CA ALA A 68 6.70 0.65 24.85
C ALA A 68 7.72 1.29 23.89
N ALA A 69 7.26 1.72 22.71
CA ALA A 69 8.10 2.40 21.74
C ALA A 69 8.54 3.80 22.24
N GLU A 70 7.64 4.58 22.85
CA GLU A 70 7.99 5.88 23.45
C GLU A 70 9.02 5.71 24.58
N GLY A 71 8.81 4.74 25.48
CA GLY A 71 9.77 4.48 26.57
C GLY A 71 11.15 4.07 26.06
N LEU A 72 11.22 3.29 24.98
CA LEU A 72 12.50 2.96 24.34
C LEU A 72 13.14 4.20 23.69
N TYR A 73 12.36 5.02 23.00
CA TYR A 73 12.86 6.24 22.38
C TYR A 73 13.58 7.15 23.39
N GLU A 74 12.97 7.34 24.56
CA GLU A 74 13.53 8.15 25.65
C GLU A 74 14.78 7.51 26.27
N THR A 75 14.70 6.22 26.64
CA THR A 75 15.79 5.52 27.33
C THR A 75 17.01 5.29 26.46
N ALA A 76 16.83 5.08 25.16
CA ALA A 76 17.90 4.91 24.20
C ALA A 76 18.38 6.24 23.57
N ARG A 77 17.82 7.39 23.99
CA ARG A 77 18.16 8.75 23.53
C ARG A 77 18.21 8.85 22.01
N LEU A 78 17.17 8.33 21.34
CA LEU A 78 17.14 8.27 19.87
C LEU A 78 17.02 9.64 19.19
N ASP A 79 16.93 10.72 19.95
CA ASP A 79 16.93 12.11 19.48
C ASP A 79 18.34 12.73 19.39
N GLU A 80 19.37 12.06 19.87
CA GLU A 80 20.74 12.59 19.86
C GLU A 80 21.48 12.39 18.52
N GLY A 81 20.82 11.82 17.51
CA GLY A 81 21.40 11.57 16.18
C GLY A 81 20.42 11.11 15.13
N GLY A 82 20.92 10.71 13.97
CA GLY A 82 20.12 10.15 12.90
C GLY A 82 19.48 8.81 13.31
N PRO A 83 18.19 8.56 13.03
CA PRO A 83 17.50 7.36 13.51
C PRO A 83 18.21 6.05 13.15
N ALA A 84 18.70 5.90 11.92
CA ALA A 84 19.39 4.68 11.49
C ALA A 84 20.71 4.46 12.27
N GLU A 85 21.46 5.53 12.53
CA GLU A 85 22.71 5.47 13.28
C GLU A 85 22.46 5.05 14.74
N MET A 86 21.51 5.73 15.41
CA MET A 86 21.20 5.48 16.81
C MET A 86 20.64 4.07 17.04
N LEU A 87 19.72 3.61 16.19
CA LEU A 87 19.20 2.23 16.24
C LEU A 87 20.28 1.19 15.91
N GLY A 88 21.18 1.51 14.99
CA GLY A 88 22.33 0.67 14.69
C GLY A 88 23.29 0.57 15.88
N ARG A 89 23.56 1.67 16.59
CA ARG A 89 24.35 1.70 17.82
C ARG A 89 23.68 0.84 18.90
N TYR A 90 22.37 1.04 19.13
CA TYR A 90 21.60 0.26 20.09
C TYR A 90 21.72 -1.26 19.85
N LEU A 91 21.58 -1.72 18.60
CA LEU A 91 21.72 -3.14 18.26
C LEU A 91 23.13 -3.69 18.51
N ARG A 92 24.16 -2.89 18.21
CA ARG A 92 25.56 -3.29 18.51
C ARG A 92 25.82 -3.37 19.99
N ASP A 93 25.48 -2.32 20.73
CA ASP A 93 25.87 -2.18 22.13
C ASP A 93 25.11 -3.13 23.06
N ARG A 94 23.79 -3.32 22.78
CA ARG A 94 22.93 -4.14 23.64
C ARG A 94 22.88 -5.61 23.23
N HIS A 95 22.99 -5.90 21.93
CA HIS A 95 22.78 -7.24 21.39
C HIS A 95 24.01 -7.84 20.72
N ASP A 96 25.10 -7.10 20.61
CA ASP A 96 26.31 -7.50 19.88
C ASP A 96 26.00 -7.90 18.42
N ILE A 97 25.08 -7.17 17.79
CA ILE A 97 24.66 -7.45 16.42
C ILE A 97 25.48 -6.61 15.46
N ARG A 98 26.20 -7.30 14.54
CA ARG A 98 26.88 -6.67 13.43
C ARG A 98 25.91 -6.40 12.29
N ILE A 99 25.83 -5.14 11.87
CA ILE A 99 25.02 -4.73 10.72
C ILE A 99 25.94 -4.65 9.51
N VAL A 100 25.55 -5.29 8.41
CA VAL A 100 26.30 -5.32 7.14
C VAL A 100 25.38 -5.05 5.96
N THR A 101 25.92 -4.46 4.90
CA THR A 101 25.22 -4.34 3.63
C THR A 101 25.52 -5.56 2.77
N ASP A 102 24.48 -6.15 2.17
CA ASP A 102 24.59 -7.34 1.32
C ASP A 102 23.81 -7.11 0.03
N ALA A 103 24.54 -6.83 -1.05
CA ALA A 103 23.95 -6.60 -2.39
C ALA A 103 23.31 -7.88 -2.98
N GLY A 104 23.58 -9.07 -2.44
CA GLY A 104 22.94 -10.31 -2.85
C GLY A 104 21.47 -10.36 -2.50
N LEU A 105 21.07 -9.73 -1.40
CA LEU A 105 19.68 -9.71 -0.93
C LEU A 105 18.73 -9.03 -1.92
N ASP A 106 19.21 -8.01 -2.63
CA ASP A 106 18.40 -7.30 -3.64
C ASP A 106 17.94 -8.23 -4.75
N ARG A 107 18.84 -9.09 -5.25
CA ARG A 107 18.52 -10.08 -6.30
C ARG A 107 17.52 -11.14 -5.81
N GLU A 108 17.49 -11.42 -4.52
CA GLU A 108 16.54 -12.33 -3.89
C GLU A 108 15.20 -11.65 -3.54
N GLY A 109 15.08 -10.32 -3.72
CA GLY A 109 13.93 -9.54 -3.28
C GLY A 109 13.80 -9.46 -1.75
N VAL A 110 14.91 -9.67 -1.02
CA VAL A 110 14.95 -9.66 0.44
C VAL A 110 15.48 -8.33 0.94
N MET A 111 14.69 -7.65 1.76
CA MET A 111 15.07 -6.33 2.28
C MET A 111 16.10 -6.42 3.41
N TRP A 112 15.95 -7.41 4.27
CA TRP A 112 16.89 -7.69 5.35
C TRP A 112 16.84 -9.15 5.78
N ARG A 113 17.96 -9.65 6.33
CA ARG A 113 18.08 -11.01 6.86
C ARG A 113 18.83 -10.99 8.18
N PHE A 114 18.25 -11.59 9.22
CA PHE A 114 18.85 -11.68 10.53
C PHE A 114 19.28 -13.12 10.84
N ASP A 115 20.59 -13.33 10.92
CA ASP A 115 21.20 -14.57 11.42
C ASP A 115 21.44 -14.45 12.93
N ARG A 116 20.59 -15.13 13.71
CA ARG A 116 20.65 -15.11 15.17
C ARG A 116 21.92 -15.76 15.71
N ARG A 117 22.44 -16.81 15.04
CA ARG A 117 23.65 -17.54 15.49
C ARG A 117 24.90 -16.71 15.24
N ALA A 118 25.00 -16.13 14.07
CA ALA A 118 26.11 -15.27 13.69
C ALA A 118 26.01 -13.85 14.26
N ARG A 119 24.90 -13.50 14.95
CA ARG A 119 24.57 -12.13 15.39
C ARG A 119 24.80 -11.10 14.30
N ARG A 120 24.34 -11.44 13.09
CA ARG A 120 24.53 -10.62 11.89
C ARG A 120 23.19 -10.22 11.27
N LEU A 121 23.00 -8.93 11.11
CA LEU A 121 21.88 -8.34 10.38
C LEU A 121 22.39 -7.82 9.05
N SER A 122 22.00 -8.50 7.97
CA SER A 122 22.29 -8.08 6.59
C SER A 122 21.14 -7.22 6.07
N LEU A 123 21.45 -6.05 5.54
CA LEU A 123 20.49 -5.16 4.86
C LEU A 123 20.81 -5.12 3.37
N THR A 124 19.80 -5.05 2.51
CA THR A 124 20.02 -4.85 1.08
C THR A 124 20.73 -3.52 0.79
N GLY A 125 21.48 -3.44 -0.31
CA GLY A 125 22.21 -2.23 -0.68
C GLY A 125 21.32 -1.14 -1.29
N GLY A 126 21.81 0.09 -1.32
CA GLY A 126 21.16 1.20 -2.04
C GLY A 126 19.85 1.71 -1.47
N VAL A 127 19.48 1.32 -0.24
CA VAL A 127 18.24 1.77 0.41
C VAL A 127 18.40 3.11 1.10
N PRO A 128 17.34 3.94 1.08
CA PRO A 128 17.32 5.19 1.82
C PRO A 128 17.49 4.97 3.34
N PRO A 129 18.14 5.91 4.06
CA PRO A 129 18.36 5.80 5.51
C PRO A 129 17.07 5.58 6.31
N GLU A 130 15.96 6.18 5.92
CA GLU A 130 14.65 6.03 6.57
C GLU A 130 14.09 4.61 6.46
N SER A 131 14.40 3.88 5.38
CA SER A 131 14.05 2.47 5.24
C SER A 131 14.90 1.60 6.15
N SER A 132 16.20 1.86 6.20
CA SER A 132 17.12 1.15 7.10
C SER A 132 16.72 1.36 8.56
N ALA A 133 16.43 2.58 8.98
CA ALA A 133 15.95 2.89 10.34
C ALA A 133 14.70 2.08 10.70
N PHE A 134 13.75 1.99 9.77
CA PHE A 134 12.52 1.23 9.99
C PHE A 134 12.78 -0.27 10.20
N TRP A 135 13.68 -0.87 9.42
CA TRP A 135 14.03 -2.28 9.57
C TRP A 135 14.79 -2.57 10.86
N LEU A 136 15.72 -1.67 11.24
CA LEU A 136 16.40 -1.77 12.53
C LEU A 136 15.41 -1.72 13.69
N ALA A 137 14.45 -0.79 13.64
CA ALA A 137 13.38 -0.68 14.63
C ALA A 137 12.49 -1.94 14.70
N GLN A 138 12.19 -2.57 13.55
CA GLN A 138 11.47 -3.86 13.53
C GLN A 138 12.25 -4.98 14.23
N VAL A 139 13.57 -5.06 14.00
CA VAL A 139 14.42 -6.07 14.62
C VAL A 139 14.49 -5.85 16.13
N ILE A 140 14.65 -4.62 16.59
CA ILE A 140 14.63 -4.25 18.02
C ILE A 140 13.28 -4.64 18.64
N GLY A 141 12.16 -4.29 18.01
CA GLY A 141 10.83 -4.67 18.48
C GLY A 141 10.68 -6.18 18.69
N ARG A 142 11.22 -6.99 17.79
CA ARG A 142 11.17 -8.46 17.89
C ARG A 142 12.11 -9.02 18.96
N LEU A 143 13.25 -8.38 19.20
CA LEU A 143 14.23 -8.83 20.20
C LEU A 143 13.80 -8.46 21.62
N ASP A 144 13.46 -7.21 21.86
CA ASP A 144 13.24 -6.68 23.20
C ASP A 144 11.78 -6.66 23.61
N TYR A 145 10.85 -6.51 22.63
CA TYR A 145 9.43 -6.31 22.88
C TYR A 145 8.53 -7.41 22.30
N GLY A 146 9.11 -8.58 21.96
CA GLY A 146 8.36 -9.68 21.34
C GLY A 146 7.11 -10.09 22.11
N GLN A 147 7.13 -10.07 23.45
CA GLN A 147 5.96 -10.37 24.28
C GLN A 147 4.89 -9.26 24.21
N VAL A 148 5.30 -7.99 24.18
CA VAL A 148 4.40 -6.84 24.04
C VAL A 148 3.72 -6.90 22.67
N LEU A 149 4.47 -7.16 21.58
CA LEU A 149 3.94 -7.31 20.23
C LEU A 149 2.95 -8.48 20.11
N ALA A 150 3.19 -9.57 20.84
CA ALA A 150 2.34 -10.76 20.79
C ALA A 150 1.02 -10.61 21.56
N ARG A 151 0.93 -9.71 22.55
CA ARG A 151 -0.30 -9.57 23.39
C ARG A 151 -1.54 -9.20 22.59
N PRO A 152 -1.56 -8.15 21.74
CA PRO A 152 -2.73 -7.82 20.92
C PRO A 152 -3.12 -8.99 20.01
N VAL A 153 -2.14 -9.65 19.39
CA VAL A 153 -2.38 -10.78 18.48
C VAL A 153 -3.02 -11.96 19.21
N ARG A 154 -2.59 -12.27 20.45
CA ARG A 154 -3.22 -13.33 21.24
C ARG A 154 -4.68 -13.01 21.62
N ARG A 155 -5.01 -11.73 21.81
CA ARG A 155 -6.37 -11.27 22.14
C ARG A 155 -7.26 -11.02 20.93
N SER A 156 -6.71 -11.04 19.71
CA SER A 156 -7.40 -10.64 18.49
C SER A 156 -8.57 -11.54 18.07
N GLY A 157 -8.63 -12.79 18.56
CA GLY A 157 -9.59 -13.77 18.07
C GLY A 157 -9.33 -14.30 16.65
N LEU A 158 -8.18 -13.98 16.04
CA LEU A 158 -7.82 -14.44 14.69
C LEU A 158 -7.67 -15.96 14.64
N GLY A 159 -8.56 -16.63 13.87
CA GLY A 159 -8.70 -18.08 13.86
C GLY A 159 -7.54 -18.82 13.16
N SER A 160 -6.98 -18.29 12.06
CA SER A 160 -5.95 -18.98 11.29
C SER A 160 -4.52 -18.68 11.77
N ALA A 161 -3.61 -19.64 11.59
CA ALA A 161 -2.20 -19.44 11.88
C ALA A 161 -1.60 -18.34 10.98
N ASP A 162 -2.00 -18.29 9.70
CA ASP A 162 -1.54 -17.30 8.74
C ASP A 162 -1.99 -15.89 9.13
N ALA A 163 -3.25 -15.71 9.57
CA ALA A 163 -3.71 -14.41 10.05
C ALA A 163 -2.92 -13.94 11.27
N ARG A 164 -2.64 -14.83 12.24
CA ARG A 164 -1.81 -14.50 13.40
C ARG A 164 -0.36 -14.16 13.02
N ALA A 165 0.21 -14.86 12.04
CA ALA A 165 1.55 -14.56 11.53
C ALA A 165 1.60 -13.17 10.86
N LEU A 166 0.63 -12.86 10.00
CA LEU A 166 0.49 -11.55 9.36
C LEU A 166 0.26 -10.43 10.39
N ALA A 167 -0.59 -10.66 11.39
CA ALA A 167 -0.83 -9.73 12.47
C ALA A 167 0.46 -9.45 13.28
N THR A 168 1.28 -10.49 13.53
CA THR A 168 2.58 -10.33 14.22
C THR A 168 3.54 -9.45 13.42
N VAL A 169 3.59 -9.62 12.09
CA VAL A 169 4.35 -8.71 11.22
C VAL A 169 3.78 -7.29 11.30
N GLY A 170 2.44 -7.16 11.28
CA GLY A 170 1.75 -5.87 11.44
C GLY A 170 2.14 -5.15 12.75
N MET A 171 2.14 -5.87 13.87
CA MET A 171 2.55 -5.29 15.16
C MET A 171 4.02 -4.89 15.22
N SER A 172 4.90 -5.63 14.55
CA SER A 172 6.31 -5.26 14.40
C SER A 172 6.48 -3.97 13.57
N ASN A 173 5.68 -3.83 12.50
CA ASN A 173 5.65 -2.60 11.70
C ASN A 173 5.08 -1.42 12.50
N TYR A 174 4.03 -1.67 13.28
CA TYR A 174 3.44 -0.66 14.16
C TYR A 174 4.46 -0.13 15.17
N PHE A 175 5.16 -1.03 15.87
CA PHE A 175 6.21 -0.67 16.81
C PHE A 175 7.31 0.17 16.14
N ALA A 176 7.78 -0.23 14.96
CA ALA A 176 8.80 0.51 14.24
C ALA A 176 8.34 1.94 13.89
N GLY A 177 7.11 2.10 13.43
CA GLY A 177 6.51 3.41 13.17
C GLY A 177 6.37 4.25 14.45
N ALA A 178 5.95 3.65 15.56
CA ALA A 178 5.81 4.32 16.85
C ALA A 178 7.16 4.72 17.45
N LEU A 179 8.20 3.89 17.26
CA LEU A 179 9.55 4.19 17.73
C LEU A 179 10.20 5.35 16.96
N LEU A 180 10.05 5.38 15.64
CA LEU A 180 10.59 6.45 14.80
C LEU A 180 9.81 7.76 14.94
N LEU A 181 8.53 7.67 15.28
CA LEU A 181 7.59 8.78 15.38
C LEU A 181 6.86 8.72 16.75
N PRO A 182 7.57 9.04 17.87
CA PRO A 182 7.00 8.94 19.23
C PRO A 182 5.75 9.80 19.36
N TYR A 183 4.73 9.28 20.05
CA TYR A 183 3.36 9.77 19.98
C TYR A 183 3.24 11.27 20.23
N GLU A 184 3.62 11.73 21.41
CA GLU A 184 3.38 13.13 21.79
C GLU A 184 4.27 14.11 21.04
N ARG A 185 5.54 13.72 20.77
CA ARG A 185 6.48 14.51 19.97
C ARG A 185 5.96 14.69 18.54
N PHE A 186 5.50 13.60 17.95
CA PHE A 186 4.96 13.63 16.58
C PHE A 186 3.63 14.39 16.50
N ARG A 187 2.71 14.14 17.47
CA ARG A 187 1.42 14.84 17.54
C ARG A 187 1.60 16.35 17.61
N ARG A 188 2.51 16.84 18.46
CA ARG A 188 2.84 18.26 18.58
C ARG A 188 3.39 18.84 17.28
N ALA A 189 4.35 18.16 16.66
CA ALA A 189 4.93 18.58 15.38
C ALA A 189 3.87 18.63 14.27
N ALA A 190 3.02 17.61 14.17
CA ALA A 190 1.93 17.58 13.19
C ALA A 190 0.98 18.77 13.32
N ARG A 191 0.58 19.12 14.53
CA ARG A 191 -0.26 20.31 14.78
C ARG A 191 0.47 21.60 14.42
N GLN A 192 1.73 21.75 14.81
CA GLN A 192 2.52 22.96 14.54
C GLN A 192 2.73 23.19 13.05
N THR A 193 2.91 22.14 12.28
CA THR A 193 3.09 22.21 10.81
C THR A 193 1.78 22.16 10.05
N ARG A 194 0.62 22.15 10.71
CA ARG A 194 -0.69 21.91 10.10
C ARG A 194 -0.68 20.65 9.22
N HIS A 195 -0.04 19.59 9.74
CA HIS A 195 0.07 18.29 9.09
C HIS A 195 0.77 18.34 7.72
N ASP A 196 1.72 19.24 7.51
CA ASP A 196 2.57 19.26 6.32
C ASP A 196 3.44 18.00 6.28
N LEU A 197 3.11 17.08 5.36
CA LEU A 197 3.75 15.76 5.27
C LEU A 197 5.23 15.85 4.90
N ASP A 198 5.61 16.84 4.07
CA ASP A 198 7.01 17.02 3.65
C ASP A 198 7.87 17.63 4.77
N LEU A 199 7.31 18.54 5.56
CA LEU A 199 7.99 19.06 6.74
C LEU A 199 8.17 17.96 7.79
N LEU A 200 7.13 17.16 8.05
CA LEU A 200 7.19 16.04 8.99
C LEU A 200 8.22 14.98 8.56
N GLN A 201 8.26 14.62 7.27
CA GLN A 201 9.29 13.71 6.75
C GLN A 201 10.70 14.20 7.08
N ARG A 202 10.99 15.46 6.78
CA ARG A 202 12.30 16.07 7.01
C ARG A 202 12.64 16.16 8.47
N GLN A 203 11.68 16.57 9.30
CA GLN A 203 11.89 16.75 10.74
C GLN A 203 12.23 15.44 11.47
N PHE A 204 11.63 14.34 11.05
CA PHE A 204 11.80 13.03 11.69
C PHE A 204 12.73 12.08 10.93
N GLY A 205 13.19 12.42 9.74
CA GLY A 205 14.05 11.56 8.93
C GLY A 205 13.37 10.25 8.51
N VAL A 206 12.08 10.33 8.14
CA VAL A 206 11.23 9.18 7.80
C VAL A 206 10.63 9.33 6.40
N SER A 207 10.09 8.24 5.83
CA SER A 207 9.47 8.28 4.51
C SER A 207 8.04 8.86 4.55
N PHE A 208 7.54 9.28 3.38
CA PHE A 208 6.16 9.73 3.20
C PHE A 208 5.14 8.68 3.68
N GLU A 209 5.36 7.40 3.33
CA GLU A 209 4.50 6.30 3.78
C GLU A 209 4.48 6.20 5.31
N GLN A 210 5.64 6.33 5.96
CA GLN A 210 5.75 6.23 7.42
C GLN A 210 5.00 7.37 8.12
N VAL A 211 5.12 8.61 7.63
CA VAL A 211 4.35 9.75 8.14
C VAL A 211 2.85 9.52 8.00
N CYS A 212 2.38 9.19 6.79
CA CYS A 212 0.95 8.97 6.53
C CYS A 212 0.39 7.81 7.38
N HIS A 213 1.14 6.70 7.47
CA HIS A 213 0.74 5.57 8.28
C HIS A 213 0.67 5.96 9.77
N ARG A 214 1.68 6.70 10.29
CA ARG A 214 1.67 7.15 11.69
C ARG A 214 0.48 8.05 12.00
N LEU A 215 0.18 9.02 11.14
CA LEU A 215 -0.99 9.88 11.31
C LEU A 215 -2.30 9.09 11.43
N SER A 216 -2.45 7.99 10.68
CA SER A 216 -3.63 7.12 10.78
C SER A 216 -3.71 6.31 12.08
N THR A 217 -2.63 6.25 12.87
CA THR A 217 -2.57 5.54 14.16
C THR A 217 -2.69 6.44 15.39
N MET A 218 -2.87 7.74 15.21
CA MET A 218 -2.87 8.73 16.30
C MET A 218 -4.23 8.78 17.02
N GLN A 219 -4.65 7.65 17.63
CA GLN A 219 -5.97 7.49 18.24
C GLN A 219 -5.90 7.15 19.75
N ARG A 220 -4.86 7.66 20.45
CA ARG A 220 -4.71 7.49 21.90
C ARG A 220 -5.85 8.20 22.64
N PRO A 221 -6.63 7.50 23.49
CA PRO A 221 -7.70 8.13 24.26
C PRO A 221 -7.24 9.34 25.07
N GLY A 222 -7.95 10.47 24.89
CA GLY A 222 -7.63 11.74 25.56
C GLY A 222 -6.48 12.54 24.93
N ALA A 223 -5.86 12.01 23.87
CA ALA A 223 -4.80 12.68 23.13
C ALA A 223 -4.89 12.40 21.62
N GLU A 224 -6.09 12.24 21.12
CA GLU A 224 -6.36 11.90 19.74
C GLU A 224 -5.81 12.95 18.76
N GLY A 225 -5.34 12.48 17.62
CA GLY A 225 -5.09 13.27 16.43
C GLY A 225 -6.32 13.32 15.53
N ILE A 226 -6.16 13.93 14.35
CA ILE A 226 -7.19 13.87 13.31
C ILE A 226 -7.43 12.41 12.93
N PRO A 227 -8.69 11.94 12.88
CA PRO A 227 -9.00 10.61 12.40
C PRO A 227 -8.76 10.55 10.88
N PHE A 228 -7.65 9.92 10.48
CA PHE A 228 -7.31 9.71 9.10
C PHE A 228 -7.66 8.30 8.62
N TYR A 229 -7.99 8.17 7.33
CA TYR A 229 -7.83 6.93 6.60
C TYR A 229 -6.53 6.94 5.79
N PHE A 230 -5.92 5.79 5.65
CA PHE A 230 -4.70 5.54 4.89
C PHE A 230 -4.95 4.41 3.91
N ILE A 231 -4.57 4.61 2.65
CA ILE A 231 -4.63 3.57 1.62
C ILE A 231 -3.33 3.57 0.82
N LYS A 232 -2.82 2.36 0.59
CA LYS A 232 -1.70 2.09 -0.32
C LYS A 232 -2.19 1.19 -1.44
N THR A 233 -1.96 1.59 -2.69
CA THR A 233 -2.41 0.85 -3.86
C THR A 233 -1.33 0.84 -4.94
N ASP A 234 -1.38 -0.18 -5.82
CA ASP A 234 -0.62 -0.18 -7.06
C ASP A 234 -1.36 0.56 -8.19
N ILE A 235 -0.74 0.68 -9.35
CA ILE A 235 -1.29 1.35 -10.53
C ILE A 235 -2.55 0.65 -11.07
N ALA A 236 -2.73 -0.64 -10.81
CA ALA A 236 -3.92 -1.41 -11.21
C ALA A 236 -5.10 -1.22 -10.24
N GLY A 237 -4.90 -0.48 -9.14
CA GLY A 237 -5.91 -0.24 -8.11
C GLY A 237 -6.03 -1.37 -7.09
N ASN A 238 -5.08 -2.33 -7.04
CA ASN A 238 -5.04 -3.33 -5.99
C ASN A 238 -4.63 -2.67 -4.68
N VAL A 239 -5.43 -2.86 -3.64
CA VAL A 239 -5.15 -2.29 -2.32
C VAL A 239 -4.16 -3.15 -1.57
N LEU A 240 -2.96 -2.62 -1.36
CA LEU A 240 -1.85 -3.28 -0.66
C LEU A 240 -1.93 -3.12 0.85
N LYS A 241 -2.44 -1.98 1.32
CA LYS A 241 -2.71 -1.68 2.74
C LYS A 241 -3.90 -0.73 2.84
N SER A 242 -4.70 -0.89 3.87
CA SER A 242 -5.79 0.04 4.18
C SER A 242 -6.02 0.07 5.68
N TYR A 243 -6.02 1.29 6.24
CA TYR A 243 -6.34 1.57 7.64
C TYR A 243 -7.26 2.77 7.70
N SER A 244 -8.19 2.78 8.63
CA SER A 244 -9.08 3.93 8.77
C SER A 244 -9.46 4.15 10.24
N ALA A 245 -9.25 5.37 10.73
CA ALA A 245 -9.84 5.84 11.97
C ALA A 245 -11.15 6.61 11.71
N THR A 246 -11.60 6.66 10.43
CA THR A 246 -12.81 7.35 9.98
C THR A 246 -13.91 6.34 9.63
N ARG A 247 -15.08 6.86 9.20
CA ARG A 247 -16.15 6.06 8.58
C ARG A 247 -15.91 5.79 7.09
N PHE A 248 -14.83 6.30 6.51
CA PHE A 248 -14.52 6.06 5.09
C PHE A 248 -14.43 4.56 4.81
N SER A 249 -15.28 4.11 3.90
CA SER A 249 -15.38 2.70 3.52
C SER A 249 -15.08 2.53 2.03
N ARG A 250 -14.35 1.48 1.69
CA ARG A 250 -14.13 1.01 0.33
C ARG A 250 -14.74 -0.38 0.14
N ALA A 251 -15.05 -0.73 -1.10
CA ALA A 251 -15.43 -2.12 -1.38
C ALA A 251 -14.25 -3.06 -1.11
N ARG A 252 -14.53 -4.23 -0.55
CA ARG A 252 -13.52 -5.28 -0.35
C ARG A 252 -13.03 -5.86 -1.66
N PHE A 253 -13.94 -5.95 -2.64
CA PHE A 253 -13.68 -6.53 -3.95
C PHE A 253 -14.00 -5.53 -5.06
N GLY A 254 -13.27 -5.63 -6.16
CA GLY A 254 -13.34 -4.68 -7.26
C GLY A 254 -12.30 -3.56 -7.13
N GLY A 255 -12.10 -2.82 -8.20
CA GLY A 255 -11.19 -1.68 -8.23
C GLY A 255 -11.73 -0.50 -7.43
N LEU A 256 -10.86 0.44 -7.11
CA LEU A 256 -11.21 1.74 -6.55
C LEU A 256 -11.96 2.59 -7.59
N CYS A 257 -12.64 3.65 -7.13
CA CYS A 257 -13.32 4.58 -8.03
C CYS A 257 -12.30 5.33 -8.91
N ALA A 258 -12.53 5.32 -10.23
CA ALA A 258 -11.62 5.95 -11.20
C ALA A 258 -11.53 7.47 -11.04
N GLN A 259 -12.50 8.13 -10.42
CA GLN A 259 -12.50 9.57 -10.15
C GLN A 259 -11.68 9.97 -8.92
N TRP A 260 -11.08 9.02 -8.24
CA TRP A 260 -10.31 9.32 -7.05
C TRP A 260 -8.87 9.71 -7.40
N ASN A 261 -8.31 10.72 -6.74
CA ASN A 261 -6.97 11.25 -6.97
C ASN A 261 -5.83 10.21 -6.82
N VAL A 262 -6.12 9.05 -6.27
CA VAL A 262 -5.20 7.91 -6.19
C VAL A 262 -4.66 7.50 -7.56
N PHE A 263 -5.48 7.60 -8.62
CA PHE A 263 -5.04 7.26 -9.97
C PHE A 263 -4.34 8.43 -10.66
N GLU A 264 -4.79 9.65 -10.39
CA GLU A 264 -4.19 10.85 -10.95
C GLU A 264 -2.72 11.01 -10.55
N CYS A 265 -2.35 10.63 -9.33
CA CYS A 265 -0.97 10.75 -8.86
C CYS A 265 0.04 9.87 -9.62
N PHE A 266 -0.39 8.86 -10.38
CA PHE A 266 0.48 8.08 -11.26
C PHE A 266 0.86 8.83 -12.55
N SER A 267 0.07 9.82 -12.97
CA SER A 267 0.40 10.66 -14.13
C SER A 267 1.52 11.67 -13.85
N ALA A 268 1.73 12.02 -12.58
CA ALA A 268 2.79 12.92 -12.13
C ALA A 268 3.48 12.36 -10.88
N PRO A 269 4.35 11.35 -11.03
CA PRO A 269 5.01 10.68 -9.93
C PRO A 269 5.74 11.63 -8.98
N GLY A 270 5.55 11.45 -7.69
CA GLY A 270 6.13 12.26 -6.63
C GLY A 270 5.42 13.59 -6.36
N LYS A 271 4.54 14.06 -7.26
CA LYS A 271 3.70 15.24 -7.01
C LYS A 271 2.57 14.88 -6.04
N LEU A 272 2.25 15.82 -5.15
CA LEU A 272 1.14 15.69 -4.23
C LEU A 272 -0.14 16.22 -4.88
N HIS A 273 -1.20 15.42 -4.87
CA HIS A 273 -2.53 15.74 -5.39
C HIS A 273 -3.52 15.86 -4.25
N VAL A 274 -4.26 16.95 -4.20
CA VAL A 274 -5.29 17.21 -3.19
C VAL A 274 -6.65 17.12 -3.85
N GLN A 275 -7.61 16.45 -3.20
CA GLN A 275 -8.97 16.32 -3.70
C GLN A 275 -9.98 16.38 -2.55
N MET A 276 -11.09 17.11 -2.75
CA MET A 276 -12.30 16.94 -1.96
C MET A 276 -13.22 15.95 -2.65
N SER A 277 -13.74 14.99 -1.90
CA SER A 277 -14.52 13.87 -2.45
C SER A 277 -15.78 13.65 -1.63
N ARG A 278 -16.92 13.41 -2.32
CA ARG A 278 -18.19 13.03 -1.70
C ARG A 278 -18.45 11.54 -1.95
N THR A 279 -18.58 10.78 -0.89
CA THR A 279 -18.89 9.34 -0.92
C THR A 279 -20.39 9.11 -1.16
N THR A 280 -20.80 7.86 -1.35
CA THR A 280 -22.22 7.51 -1.64
C THR A 280 -23.14 7.65 -0.43
N ASP A 281 -22.61 7.84 0.77
CA ASP A 281 -23.33 8.19 2.01
C ASP A 281 -23.31 9.70 2.30
N GLU A 282 -23.03 10.52 1.29
CA GLU A 282 -22.98 11.98 1.30
C GLU A 282 -21.89 12.58 2.22
N ALA A 283 -21.02 11.78 2.81
CA ALA A 283 -19.89 12.28 3.60
C ALA A 283 -18.83 12.91 2.67
N VAL A 284 -18.32 14.08 3.08
CA VAL A 284 -17.27 14.78 2.33
C VAL A 284 -15.92 14.61 3.03
N TYR A 285 -14.92 14.24 2.26
CA TYR A 285 -13.56 14.03 2.71
C TYR A 285 -12.58 14.90 1.92
N ILE A 286 -11.51 15.33 2.56
CA ILE A 286 -10.31 15.86 1.92
C ILE A 286 -9.23 14.79 1.93
N SER A 287 -8.56 14.57 0.81
CA SER A 287 -7.48 13.61 0.70
C SER A 287 -6.27 14.18 -0.03
N VAL A 288 -5.10 13.72 0.37
CA VAL A 288 -3.84 13.96 -0.32
C VAL A 288 -3.31 12.62 -0.84
N ALA A 289 -2.85 12.60 -2.09
CA ALA A 289 -2.32 11.41 -2.74
C ALA A 289 -0.95 11.72 -3.36
N ARG A 290 -0.01 10.77 -3.25
CA ARG A 290 1.30 10.83 -3.89
C ARG A 290 1.77 9.44 -4.23
N THR A 291 2.42 9.28 -5.39
CA THR A 291 3.16 8.06 -5.69
C THR A 291 4.50 8.07 -4.97
N VAL A 292 4.84 6.92 -4.42
CA VAL A 292 6.16 6.61 -3.87
C VAL A 292 6.70 5.35 -4.55
N GLY A 293 8.01 5.24 -4.66
CA GLY A 293 8.64 4.08 -5.31
C GLY A 293 10.14 4.22 -5.30
N HIS A 294 10.81 3.14 -5.72
CA HIS A 294 12.25 3.15 -5.93
C HIS A 294 12.56 3.47 -7.38
N SER A 295 13.53 4.34 -7.60
CA SER A 295 14.12 4.54 -8.92
C SER A 295 14.77 3.23 -9.38
N PRO A 296 14.60 2.82 -10.63
CA PRO A 296 15.25 1.62 -11.15
C PRO A 296 16.77 1.79 -11.09
N VAL A 297 17.48 0.76 -10.68
CA VAL A 297 18.94 0.71 -10.65
C VAL A 297 19.49 0.45 -12.05
N SER A 298 18.70 -0.16 -12.93
CA SER A 298 19.06 -0.59 -14.28
C SER A 298 17.91 -0.36 -15.25
N TYR A 299 18.21 -0.23 -16.55
CA TYR A 299 17.21 -0.19 -17.61
C TYR A 299 16.24 -1.38 -17.60
N PHE A 300 16.71 -2.53 -17.18
CA PHE A 300 15.91 -3.76 -17.12
C PHE A 300 15.03 -3.86 -15.84
N ASP A 301 15.27 -3.01 -14.86
CA ASP A 301 14.45 -2.97 -13.65
C ASP A 301 13.16 -2.22 -13.93
N ARG A 302 12.06 -2.80 -13.54
CA ARG A 302 10.76 -2.14 -13.61
C ARG A 302 10.54 -1.32 -12.32
N PRO A 303 10.35 0.01 -12.40
CA PRO A 303 10.03 0.80 -11.23
C PRO A 303 8.72 0.31 -10.62
N ARG A 304 8.73 0.02 -9.33
CA ARG A 304 7.52 -0.29 -8.59
C ARG A 304 6.99 0.98 -7.94
N LEU A 305 6.05 1.63 -8.62
CA LEU A 305 5.34 2.78 -8.07
C LEU A 305 4.09 2.30 -7.33
N VAL A 306 3.85 2.89 -6.17
CA VAL A 306 2.62 2.71 -5.39
C VAL A 306 2.08 4.08 -5.01
N ALA A 307 0.77 4.23 -4.97
CA ALA A 307 0.13 5.42 -4.48
C ALA A 307 -0.15 5.30 -2.99
N ILE A 308 0.14 6.35 -2.25
CA ILE A 308 -0.26 6.53 -0.86
C ILE A 308 -1.31 7.62 -0.82
N VAL A 309 -2.44 7.33 -0.19
CA VAL A 309 -3.52 8.27 0.07
C VAL A 309 -3.72 8.40 1.57
N LEU A 310 -3.76 9.64 2.04
CA LEU A 310 -4.16 10.01 3.40
C LEU A 310 -5.35 10.96 3.32
N GLY A 311 -6.42 10.71 4.05
CA GLY A 311 -7.57 11.62 4.04
C GLY A 311 -8.36 11.59 5.33
N CYS A 312 -9.14 12.62 5.55
CA CYS A 312 -10.02 12.79 6.72
C CYS A 312 -11.33 13.46 6.31
N ALA A 313 -12.30 13.49 7.22
CA ALA A 313 -13.53 14.27 7.01
C ALA A 313 -13.20 15.74 6.77
N VAL A 314 -13.94 16.39 5.87
CA VAL A 314 -13.72 17.80 5.48
C VAL A 314 -13.80 18.76 6.67
N SER A 315 -14.50 18.39 7.75
CA SER A 315 -14.55 19.17 9.00
C SER A 315 -13.17 19.40 9.62
N HIS A 316 -12.20 18.54 9.35
CA HIS A 316 -10.81 18.68 9.78
C HIS A 316 -9.91 19.40 8.75
N ALA A 317 -10.43 19.73 7.56
CA ALA A 317 -9.65 20.40 6.53
C ALA A 317 -8.96 21.70 7.00
N PRO A 318 -9.57 22.56 7.84
CA PRO A 318 -8.92 23.76 8.35
C PRO A 318 -7.63 23.50 9.14
N GLU A 319 -7.49 22.30 9.72
CA GLU A 319 -6.28 21.89 10.45
C GLU A 319 -5.13 21.45 9.51
N LEU A 320 -5.40 21.26 8.21
CA LEU A 320 -4.43 20.81 7.23
C LEU A 320 -3.89 21.97 6.39
N VAL A 321 -2.59 22.00 6.11
CA VAL A 321 -2.01 22.96 5.19
C VAL A 321 -2.60 22.84 3.77
N TYR A 322 -3.05 21.67 3.41
CA TYR A 322 -3.57 21.32 2.08
C TYR A 322 -4.95 21.91 1.77
N SER A 323 -5.63 22.46 2.75
CA SER A 323 -6.86 23.23 2.55
C SER A 323 -6.60 24.67 2.12
N ALA A 324 -5.36 25.14 2.17
CA ALA A 324 -5.02 26.49 1.76
C ALA A 324 -5.34 26.70 0.28
N GLY A 325 -6.15 27.69 -0.02
CA GLY A 325 -6.59 28.00 -1.38
C GLY A 325 -7.78 27.19 -1.89
N LEU A 326 -8.36 26.28 -1.08
CA LEU A 326 -9.59 25.57 -1.42
C LEU A 326 -10.80 26.30 -0.80
N ASP A 327 -11.85 26.47 -1.59
CA ASP A 327 -13.17 26.84 -1.06
C ASP A 327 -13.88 25.58 -0.56
N LEU A 328 -13.83 25.38 0.76
CA LEU A 328 -14.43 24.19 1.39
C LEU A 328 -15.96 24.17 1.36
N GLY A 329 -16.60 25.29 1.03
CA GLY A 329 -18.04 25.44 0.88
C GLY A 329 -18.53 25.29 -0.56
N ASP A 330 -17.65 25.26 -1.56
CA ASP A 330 -18.04 25.16 -2.96
C ASP A 330 -18.20 23.69 -3.38
N ASP A 331 -19.46 23.27 -3.53
CA ASP A 331 -19.80 21.90 -3.98
C ASP A 331 -19.24 21.54 -5.35
N ARG A 332 -18.90 22.51 -6.20
CA ARG A 332 -18.30 22.28 -7.52
C ARG A 332 -16.86 21.75 -7.39
N MET A 333 -16.21 21.98 -6.26
CA MET A 333 -14.86 21.47 -5.95
C MET A 333 -14.91 20.02 -5.43
N VAL A 334 -16.10 19.49 -5.16
CA VAL A 334 -16.26 18.17 -4.53
C VAL A 334 -16.53 17.09 -5.60
N ILE A 335 -15.60 16.20 -5.79
CA ILE A 335 -15.70 15.11 -6.77
C ILE A 335 -16.51 13.95 -6.17
N PRO A 336 -17.59 13.51 -6.85
CA PRO A 336 -18.37 12.36 -6.40
C PRO A 336 -17.58 11.06 -6.60
N ILE A 337 -17.27 10.34 -5.54
CA ILE A 337 -16.59 9.03 -5.61
C ILE A 337 -17.48 7.93 -5.06
N GLY A 338 -17.20 6.69 -5.49
CA GLY A 338 -17.85 5.49 -4.97
C GLY A 338 -16.85 4.51 -4.36
N PRO A 339 -17.34 3.48 -3.67
CA PRO A 339 -16.46 2.44 -3.08
C PRO A 339 -15.79 1.55 -4.12
N GLY A 340 -16.20 1.66 -5.38
CA GLY A 340 -15.81 0.86 -6.54
C GLY A 340 -17.06 0.54 -7.37
N CYS A 341 -16.98 0.46 -8.71
CA CYS A 341 -18.16 0.40 -9.59
C CYS A 341 -19.15 -0.71 -9.23
N ARG A 342 -18.68 -1.91 -8.85
CA ARG A 342 -19.56 -3.04 -8.51
C ARG A 342 -20.40 -2.83 -7.24
N ALA A 343 -19.97 -1.96 -6.33
CA ALA A 343 -20.67 -1.65 -5.09
C ALA A 343 -21.24 -0.22 -5.08
N CYS A 344 -21.06 0.54 -6.16
CA CYS A 344 -21.48 1.94 -6.22
C CYS A 344 -22.94 2.08 -6.68
N ILE A 345 -23.75 2.66 -5.84
CA ILE A 345 -25.19 2.86 -6.09
C ILE A 345 -25.54 4.07 -6.97
N ARG A 346 -24.54 4.93 -7.32
CA ARG A 346 -24.77 6.10 -8.19
C ARG A 346 -25.21 5.65 -9.58
N THR A 347 -26.34 6.10 -10.06
CA THR A 347 -26.89 5.73 -11.38
C THR A 347 -26.42 6.64 -12.51
N ASP A 348 -26.00 7.87 -12.20
CA ASP A 348 -25.67 8.96 -13.12
C ASP A 348 -24.17 9.12 -13.42
N CYS A 349 -23.34 8.15 -13.01
CA CYS A 349 -21.87 8.25 -13.12
C CYS A 349 -21.40 8.02 -14.57
N ARG A 350 -20.86 9.07 -15.20
CA ARG A 350 -20.28 9.02 -16.56
C ARG A 350 -18.94 8.27 -16.66
N HIS A 351 -18.29 8.00 -15.53
CA HIS A 351 -17.03 7.25 -15.44
C HIS A 351 -17.22 5.78 -15.02
N ARG A 352 -18.45 5.31 -15.05
CA ARG A 352 -18.77 3.93 -14.66
C ARG A 352 -18.18 2.94 -15.66
N ALA A 353 -17.35 2.02 -15.16
CA ALA A 353 -16.76 0.97 -15.98
C ALA A 353 -17.63 -0.28 -16.08
N ILE A 354 -18.33 -0.64 -15.02
CA ILE A 354 -19.19 -1.85 -14.92
C ILE A 354 -20.43 -1.57 -14.07
N PRO A 355 -21.56 -2.24 -14.33
CA PRO A 355 -22.76 -2.08 -13.53
C PRO A 355 -22.56 -2.54 -12.07
N ALA A 356 -23.32 -1.94 -11.16
CA ALA A 356 -23.34 -2.37 -9.76
C ALA A 356 -24.04 -3.72 -9.62
N THR A 357 -23.56 -4.52 -8.67
CA THR A 357 -24.18 -5.82 -8.35
C THR A 357 -25.59 -5.60 -7.82
N GLY A 358 -26.56 -6.34 -8.37
CA GLY A 358 -27.98 -6.26 -7.96
C GLY A 358 -28.79 -5.19 -8.69
N PHE A 359 -28.18 -4.37 -9.56
CA PHE A 359 -28.89 -3.41 -10.39
C PHE A 359 -29.23 -3.99 -11.76
N GLY A 360 -30.41 -3.63 -12.27
CA GLY A 360 -30.80 -3.90 -13.65
C GLY A 360 -30.01 -3.03 -14.64
N ILE A 361 -30.03 -3.43 -15.92
CA ILE A 361 -29.39 -2.71 -17.01
C ILE A 361 -30.48 -2.40 -18.07
N ASP A 362 -30.59 -1.12 -18.44
CA ASP A 362 -31.27 -0.68 -19.61
C ASP A 362 -30.26 -0.19 -20.65
N ALA A 363 -30.10 -0.93 -21.75
CA ALA A 363 -29.15 -0.60 -22.81
C ALA A 363 -29.67 0.47 -23.79
N GLY A 364 -30.96 0.84 -23.70
CA GLY A 364 -31.58 1.76 -24.63
C GLY A 364 -31.60 1.24 -26.06
N SER A 365 -32.56 1.68 -26.86
CA SER A 365 -32.63 1.31 -28.27
C SER A 365 -32.39 2.49 -29.22
N GLU A 366 -32.67 3.71 -28.76
CA GLU A 366 -32.73 4.90 -29.62
C GLU A 366 -31.73 5.99 -29.26
N GLU A 367 -31.08 5.89 -28.09
CA GLU A 367 -30.02 6.81 -27.70
C GLU A 367 -28.78 6.05 -27.11
N ARG A 368 -27.63 6.69 -27.20
CA ARG A 368 -26.41 6.13 -26.70
C ARG A 368 -25.64 7.15 -25.83
N GLY A 369 -25.51 6.85 -24.57
CA GLY A 369 -24.68 7.61 -23.60
C GLY A 369 -23.19 7.27 -23.70
N VAL A 370 -22.38 8.01 -22.93
CA VAL A 370 -20.95 7.71 -22.72
C VAL A 370 -20.80 6.33 -22.08
N VAL A 371 -21.63 6.00 -21.10
CA VAL A 371 -21.81 4.66 -20.58
C VAL A 371 -22.91 3.99 -21.45
N PRO A 372 -22.67 2.79 -22.01
CA PRO A 372 -23.56 2.17 -22.98
C PRO A 372 -24.83 1.58 -22.38
N TYR A 373 -25.18 1.91 -21.17
CA TYR A 373 -26.38 1.45 -20.45
C TYR A 373 -26.75 2.43 -19.32
N HIS A 374 -27.98 2.43 -18.94
CA HIS A 374 -28.48 3.02 -17.71
C HIS A 374 -28.63 1.95 -16.63
N MET A 375 -28.27 2.27 -15.39
CA MET A 375 -28.55 1.39 -14.26
C MET A 375 -29.97 1.64 -13.76
N VAL A 376 -30.72 0.57 -13.59
CA VAL A 376 -32.05 0.58 -13.02
C VAL A 376 -31.97 0.03 -11.61
N ALA A 377 -32.43 0.81 -10.63
CA ALA A 377 -32.49 0.37 -9.25
C ALA A 377 -33.35 -0.90 -9.11
N PRO A 378 -33.03 -1.81 -8.17
CA PRO A 378 -33.80 -3.01 -7.94
C PRO A 378 -35.20 -2.74 -7.45
#